data_4de41836bb98e9707b7c6bc95cf27b8c
#
_entry.id   4de41836bb98e9707b7c6bc95cf27b8c
#
_cell.length_a   1.000
_cell.length_b   1.000
_cell.length_c   1.000
_cell.angle_alpha   90.00
_cell.angle_beta   90.00
_cell.angle_gamma   90.00
#
_symmetry.space_group_name_H-M   'P 1'
#
loop_
_entity.id
_entity.type
_entity.pdbx_description
1 polymer ?
#
loop_
_entity_poly.entity_id
_entity_poly.type
_entity_poly.pdbx_seq_one_letter_code
_entity_poly.pdbx_strand_id
1 'polypeptide(L)'
;MSIKSLIINPGSTSTKIGVFEDETLLFEETLRHSAEEIGQYASIFEQKDFRKQIIMDLFKEKNFDVKSLNVVVGRGGMLKPIPGGTYEVTDALLEDLKVGVQGQHASNLGGILAKEIADTIGVPAYIVDPVVVDELAPVARYSGVPEMPRVSKFHALNQKAVAKRYAKEVGKAYESLRLIVVHMGGGVSVGAHENGRVVDVFNALDGDGAFSPERAGAVPAGALIEMCFSGKYTQKEVYSKIVGKGGINGYLGTNDFRTVNKMADEGDELAAAVREAFTYQVAKDMGAMAAVLKGQVDQIIVTGGIAYNASVIDALKERVGFVAPFTVYPGEDELLALTQGALRVLNGEEKPMEY
;
A
#
# COMPACT_ATOMS: atom_id res chain seq x y z
N MET A 1 -23.16 -4.57 -20.05
CA MET A 1 -22.59 -5.95 -19.98
C MET A 1 -21.76 -5.97 -18.73
N SER A 2 -21.81 -7.05 -17.94
CA SER A 2 -20.93 -7.19 -16.79
C SER A 2 -19.47 -7.39 -17.25
N ILE A 3 -18.53 -6.89 -16.47
CA ILE A 3 -17.09 -6.94 -16.75
C ILE A 3 -16.46 -7.99 -15.83
N LYS A 4 -15.86 -9.02 -16.43
CA LYS A 4 -15.07 -9.99 -15.65
C LYS A 4 -13.59 -9.63 -15.66
N SER A 5 -13.00 -9.56 -14.47
CA SER A 5 -11.60 -9.22 -14.27
C SER A 5 -10.85 -10.30 -13.50
N LEU A 6 -9.61 -10.55 -13.91
CA LEU A 6 -8.63 -11.30 -13.13
C LEU A 6 -7.68 -10.32 -12.46
N ILE A 7 -7.51 -10.44 -11.16
CA ILE A 7 -6.61 -9.62 -10.36
C ILE A 7 -5.47 -10.48 -9.85
N ILE A 8 -4.22 -10.00 -9.99
CA ILE A 8 -3.00 -10.73 -9.63
C ILE A 8 -2.16 -9.89 -8.68
N ASN A 9 -1.98 -10.36 -7.45
CA ASN A 9 -1.19 -9.71 -6.40
C ASN A 9 -0.07 -10.64 -5.91
N PRO A 10 1.11 -10.64 -6.53
CA PRO A 10 2.23 -11.46 -6.13
C PRO A 10 2.90 -10.94 -4.86
N GLY A 11 3.03 -11.81 -3.87
CA GLY A 11 3.88 -11.63 -2.69
C GLY A 11 5.14 -12.48 -2.76
N SER A 12 6.03 -12.33 -1.76
CA SER A 12 7.31 -13.03 -1.73
C SER A 12 7.14 -14.56 -1.74
N THR A 13 6.21 -15.09 -0.94
CA THR A 13 5.96 -16.54 -0.76
C THR A 13 4.58 -16.97 -1.22
N SER A 14 3.87 -16.12 -1.96
CA SER A 14 2.53 -16.45 -2.44
C SER A 14 2.15 -15.60 -3.64
N THR A 15 1.12 -16.02 -4.35
CA THR A 15 0.44 -15.21 -5.36
C THR A 15 -1.05 -15.22 -5.02
N LYS A 16 -1.58 -14.09 -4.55
CA LYS A 16 -3.00 -13.93 -4.33
C LYS A 16 -3.67 -13.53 -5.62
N ILE A 17 -4.74 -14.23 -6.00
CA ILE A 17 -5.56 -13.89 -7.15
C ILE A 17 -7.02 -13.73 -6.74
N GLY A 18 -7.74 -12.91 -7.49
CA GLY A 18 -9.20 -12.80 -7.41
C GLY A 18 -9.81 -12.70 -8.78
N VAL A 19 -10.96 -13.30 -8.95
CA VAL A 19 -11.80 -13.13 -10.15
C VAL A 19 -13.06 -12.41 -9.72
N PHE A 20 -13.38 -11.32 -10.40
CA PHE A 20 -14.54 -10.49 -10.13
C PHE A 20 -15.46 -10.43 -11.34
N GLU A 21 -16.73 -10.23 -11.07
CA GLU A 21 -17.72 -9.78 -12.04
C GLU A 21 -18.24 -8.42 -11.55
N ASP A 22 -17.90 -7.37 -12.28
CA ASP A 22 -17.98 -5.98 -11.81
C ASP A 22 -17.24 -5.85 -10.44
N GLU A 23 -17.87 -5.35 -9.39
CA GLU A 23 -17.29 -5.28 -8.03
C GLU A 23 -17.57 -6.55 -7.20
N THR A 24 -18.22 -7.57 -7.77
CA THR A 24 -18.58 -8.80 -7.05
C THR A 24 -17.47 -9.83 -7.16
N LEU A 25 -16.91 -10.25 -6.03
CA LEU A 25 -15.92 -11.32 -5.99
C LEU A 25 -16.58 -12.67 -6.32
N LEU A 26 -16.12 -13.32 -7.38
CA LEU A 26 -16.58 -14.67 -7.73
C LEU A 26 -15.79 -15.73 -6.93
N PHE A 27 -14.47 -15.59 -6.89
CA PHE A 27 -13.60 -16.38 -6.02
C PHE A 27 -12.25 -15.69 -5.84
N GLU A 28 -11.57 -15.98 -4.73
CA GLU A 28 -10.17 -15.64 -4.49
C GLU A 28 -9.39 -16.87 -4.02
N GLU A 29 -8.10 -16.89 -4.33
CA GLU A 29 -7.18 -17.92 -3.88
C GLU A 29 -5.82 -17.31 -3.55
N THR A 30 -5.20 -17.85 -2.51
CA THR A 30 -3.82 -17.55 -2.15
C THR A 30 -2.94 -18.76 -2.46
N LEU A 31 -2.29 -18.70 -3.62
CA LEU A 31 -1.37 -19.73 -4.10
C LEU A 31 -0.05 -19.57 -3.34
N ARG A 32 0.23 -20.50 -2.42
CA ARG A 32 1.46 -20.48 -1.60
C ARG A 32 2.59 -21.17 -2.34
N HIS A 33 3.79 -20.62 -2.18
CA HIS A 33 5.02 -21.12 -2.78
C HIS A 33 6.00 -21.45 -1.66
N SER A 34 6.52 -22.67 -1.64
CA SER A 34 7.54 -23.08 -0.67
C SER A 34 8.87 -22.37 -0.95
N ALA A 35 9.71 -22.29 0.08
CA ALA A 35 11.06 -21.75 -0.06
C ALA A 35 11.92 -22.55 -1.08
N GLU A 36 11.68 -23.86 -1.19
CA GLU A 36 12.35 -24.73 -2.15
C GLU A 36 11.93 -24.41 -3.59
N GLU A 37 10.63 -24.23 -3.86
CA GLU A 37 10.12 -23.85 -5.18
C GLU A 37 10.66 -22.49 -5.64
N ILE A 38 10.66 -21.51 -4.74
CA ILE A 38 11.14 -20.15 -5.07
C ILE A 38 12.67 -20.11 -5.16
N GLY A 39 13.37 -20.88 -4.31
CA GLY A 39 14.83 -20.88 -4.23
C GLY A 39 15.55 -21.43 -5.45
N GLN A 40 14.82 -22.07 -6.40
CA GLN A 40 15.37 -22.56 -7.67
C GLN A 40 15.71 -21.43 -8.65
N TYR A 41 15.10 -20.23 -8.46
CA TYR A 41 15.21 -19.12 -9.38
C TYR A 41 16.28 -18.11 -8.92
N ALA A 42 17.16 -17.72 -9.81
CA ALA A 42 18.21 -16.75 -9.51
C ALA A 42 17.68 -15.31 -9.34
N SER A 43 16.50 -15.02 -9.90
CA SER A 43 15.85 -13.70 -9.79
C SER A 43 14.34 -13.81 -9.65
N ILE A 44 13.72 -12.71 -9.20
CA ILE A 44 12.25 -12.60 -9.13
C ILE A 44 11.63 -12.79 -10.52
N PHE A 45 12.22 -12.19 -11.55
CA PHE A 45 11.69 -12.27 -12.91
C PHE A 45 11.60 -13.71 -13.42
N GLU A 46 12.57 -14.56 -13.09
CA GLU A 46 12.58 -15.96 -13.54
C GLU A 46 11.42 -16.79 -12.96
N GLN A 47 10.77 -16.33 -11.91
CA GLN A 47 9.60 -17.00 -11.32
C GLN A 47 8.31 -16.83 -12.15
N LYS A 48 8.32 -16.00 -13.20
CA LYS A 48 7.10 -15.62 -13.93
C LYS A 48 6.36 -16.83 -14.53
N ASP A 49 7.08 -17.72 -15.22
CA ASP A 49 6.47 -18.87 -15.89
C ASP A 49 5.90 -19.86 -14.89
N PHE A 50 6.61 -20.11 -13.80
CA PHE A 50 6.14 -20.93 -12.67
C PHE A 50 4.84 -20.38 -12.07
N ARG A 51 4.81 -19.09 -11.73
CA ARG A 51 3.62 -18.46 -11.13
C ARG A 51 2.45 -18.39 -12.11
N LYS A 52 2.71 -18.11 -13.39
CA LYS A 52 1.70 -18.16 -14.44
C LYS A 52 1.08 -19.56 -14.57
N GLN A 53 1.92 -20.61 -14.59
CA GLN A 53 1.45 -21.97 -14.71
C GLN A 53 0.51 -22.36 -13.57
N ILE A 54 0.86 -22.02 -12.32
CA ILE A 54 0.02 -22.29 -11.14
C ILE A 54 -1.34 -21.57 -11.25
N ILE A 55 -1.38 -20.32 -11.73
CA ILE A 55 -2.64 -19.61 -11.96
C ILE A 55 -3.49 -20.30 -13.03
N MET A 56 -2.87 -20.73 -14.13
CA MET A 56 -3.58 -21.42 -15.21
C MET A 56 -4.09 -22.80 -14.80
N ASP A 57 -3.36 -23.51 -13.95
CA ASP A 57 -3.78 -24.81 -13.45
C ASP A 57 -4.93 -24.68 -12.45
N LEU A 58 -4.94 -23.65 -11.60
CA LEU A 58 -6.09 -23.33 -10.75
C LEU A 58 -7.36 -23.08 -11.58
N PHE A 59 -7.27 -22.37 -12.71
CA PHE A 59 -8.43 -22.14 -13.57
C PHE A 59 -8.97 -23.43 -14.17
N LYS A 60 -8.10 -24.37 -14.55
CA LYS A 60 -8.53 -25.71 -15.00
C LYS A 60 -9.22 -26.49 -13.86
N GLU A 61 -8.65 -26.45 -12.66
CA GLU A 61 -9.23 -27.10 -11.47
C GLU A 61 -10.62 -26.56 -11.15
N LYS A 62 -10.79 -25.24 -11.22
CA LYS A 62 -12.06 -24.57 -10.97
C LYS A 62 -13.03 -24.63 -12.16
N ASN A 63 -12.66 -25.22 -13.29
CA ASN A 63 -13.41 -25.20 -14.53
C ASN A 63 -13.80 -23.79 -14.97
N PHE A 64 -12.92 -22.80 -14.71
CA PHE A 64 -13.16 -21.42 -15.09
C PHE A 64 -12.66 -21.15 -16.51
N ASP A 65 -13.52 -20.60 -17.36
CA ASP A 65 -13.16 -20.21 -18.72
C ASP A 65 -12.40 -18.87 -18.71
N VAL A 66 -11.09 -18.93 -18.85
CA VAL A 66 -10.19 -17.76 -18.92
C VAL A 66 -10.59 -16.80 -20.05
N LYS A 67 -11.14 -17.31 -21.17
CA LYS A 67 -11.59 -16.48 -22.29
C LYS A 67 -12.84 -15.63 -21.98
N SER A 68 -13.51 -15.90 -20.86
CA SER A 68 -14.62 -15.08 -20.39
C SER A 68 -14.17 -13.76 -19.71
N LEU A 69 -12.87 -13.58 -19.45
CA LEU A 69 -12.32 -12.36 -18.87
C LEU A 69 -12.35 -11.21 -19.89
N ASN A 70 -12.58 -10.01 -19.39
CA ASN A 70 -12.54 -8.77 -20.16
C ASN A 70 -11.26 -7.94 -19.89
N VAL A 71 -10.58 -8.22 -18.79
CA VAL A 71 -9.37 -7.51 -18.36
C VAL A 71 -8.55 -8.34 -17.38
N VAL A 72 -7.25 -8.13 -17.39
CA VAL A 72 -6.34 -8.66 -16.35
C VAL A 72 -5.62 -7.49 -15.67
N VAL A 73 -5.60 -7.49 -14.35
CA VAL A 73 -4.99 -6.41 -13.54
C VAL A 73 -3.91 -6.99 -12.64
N GLY A 74 -2.72 -6.45 -12.76
CA GLY A 74 -1.61 -6.80 -11.89
C GLY A 74 -1.37 -5.75 -10.81
N ARG A 75 -0.91 -6.17 -9.63
CA ARG A 75 -0.31 -5.21 -8.72
C ARG A 75 0.91 -4.56 -9.37
N GLY A 76 0.99 -3.23 -9.33
CA GLY A 76 2.14 -2.50 -9.81
C GLY A 76 3.37 -2.75 -8.92
N GLY A 77 4.55 -2.83 -9.55
CA GLY A 77 5.82 -3.10 -8.90
C GLY A 77 6.65 -1.84 -8.62
N MET A 78 7.95 -2.05 -8.51
CA MET A 78 8.97 -1.03 -8.23
C MET A 78 9.39 -0.32 -9.53
N LEU A 79 8.48 0.49 -10.06
CA LEU A 79 8.65 1.34 -11.24
C LEU A 79 9.33 2.67 -10.90
N LYS A 80 9.61 3.51 -11.88
CA LYS A 80 9.94 4.92 -11.66
C LYS A 80 8.78 5.63 -10.96
N PRO A 81 9.02 6.73 -10.23
CA PRO A 81 7.95 7.53 -9.64
C PRO A 81 6.97 8.02 -10.71
N ILE A 82 5.68 7.78 -10.50
CA ILE A 82 4.58 8.16 -11.41
C ILE A 82 3.40 8.73 -10.64
N PRO A 83 2.54 9.55 -11.26
CA PRO A 83 1.26 9.94 -10.68
C PRO A 83 0.36 8.72 -10.39
N GLY A 84 -0.63 8.88 -9.51
CA GLY A 84 -1.65 7.86 -9.28
C GLY A 84 -2.58 7.70 -10.47
N GLY A 85 -3.05 6.48 -10.71
CA GLY A 85 -3.97 6.17 -11.80
C GLY A 85 -3.92 4.72 -12.23
N THR A 86 -4.70 4.40 -13.26
CA THR A 86 -4.70 3.08 -13.92
C THR A 86 -3.83 3.16 -15.16
N TYR A 87 -2.76 2.37 -15.20
CA TYR A 87 -1.80 2.37 -16.29
C TYR A 87 -1.97 1.14 -17.17
N GLU A 88 -1.90 1.35 -18.49
CA GLU A 88 -1.78 0.25 -19.42
C GLU A 88 -0.39 -0.40 -19.28
N VAL A 89 -0.35 -1.73 -19.33
CA VAL A 89 0.92 -2.47 -19.27
C VAL A 89 1.56 -2.47 -20.65
N THR A 90 2.42 -1.46 -20.88
CA THR A 90 3.20 -1.26 -22.11
C THR A 90 4.55 -1.98 -22.06
N ASP A 91 5.23 -2.07 -23.21
CA ASP A 91 6.59 -2.66 -23.29
C ASP A 91 7.60 -1.90 -22.42
N ALA A 92 7.49 -0.56 -22.34
CA ALA A 92 8.35 0.26 -21.48
C ALA A 92 8.16 -0.07 -20.00
N LEU A 93 6.90 -0.23 -19.57
CA LEU A 93 6.56 -0.62 -18.21
C LEU A 93 7.08 -2.03 -17.90
N LEU A 94 6.92 -2.98 -18.82
CA LEU A 94 7.41 -4.35 -18.65
C LEU A 94 8.92 -4.41 -18.50
N GLU A 95 9.68 -3.63 -19.29
CA GLU A 95 11.14 -3.62 -19.20
C GLU A 95 11.61 -3.08 -17.84
N ASP A 96 11.01 -1.99 -17.33
CA ASP A 96 11.35 -1.45 -16.01
C ASP A 96 10.96 -2.40 -14.86
N LEU A 97 9.86 -3.15 -14.97
CA LEU A 97 9.51 -4.20 -14.00
C LEU A 97 10.51 -5.36 -14.03
N LYS A 98 10.95 -5.77 -15.20
CA LYS A 98 11.89 -6.88 -15.41
C LYS A 98 13.26 -6.56 -14.83
N VAL A 99 13.83 -5.39 -15.15
CA VAL A 99 15.12 -4.97 -14.60
C VAL A 99 15.02 -4.60 -13.12
N GLY A 100 13.84 -4.26 -12.64
CA GLY A 100 13.62 -3.81 -11.25
C GLY A 100 14.28 -2.46 -11.01
N VAL A 101 13.91 -1.45 -11.79
CA VAL A 101 14.53 -0.11 -11.85
C VAL A 101 14.63 0.59 -10.47
N GLN A 102 13.73 0.28 -9.54
CA GLN A 102 13.74 0.74 -8.14
C GLN A 102 13.98 -0.41 -7.14
N GLY A 103 14.28 -1.60 -7.63
CA GLY A 103 14.55 -2.78 -6.82
C GLY A 103 13.78 -4.02 -7.26
N GLN A 104 14.29 -5.17 -6.86
CA GLN A 104 13.67 -6.47 -7.12
C GLN A 104 12.65 -6.78 -6.03
N HIS A 105 11.39 -6.88 -6.40
CA HIS A 105 10.30 -7.23 -5.49
C HIS A 105 9.27 -8.12 -6.19
N ALA A 106 8.63 -9.02 -5.47
CA ALA A 106 7.64 -9.94 -6.05
C ALA A 106 6.48 -9.21 -6.77
N SER A 107 6.10 -8.02 -6.29
CA SER A 107 5.08 -7.21 -6.95
C SER A 107 5.42 -6.81 -8.38
N ASN A 108 6.71 -6.82 -8.77
CA ASN A 108 7.12 -6.56 -10.16
C ASN A 108 6.51 -7.58 -11.13
N LEU A 109 6.24 -8.80 -10.65
CA LEU A 109 5.59 -9.83 -11.45
C LEU A 109 4.12 -9.56 -11.73
N GLY A 110 3.46 -8.68 -10.97
CA GLY A 110 2.03 -8.44 -11.13
C GLY A 110 1.66 -7.94 -12.53
N GLY A 111 2.28 -6.87 -12.99
CA GLY A 111 2.08 -6.35 -14.34
C GLY A 111 2.55 -7.32 -15.44
N ILE A 112 3.66 -8.04 -15.21
CA ILE A 112 4.21 -9.02 -16.15
C ILE A 112 3.23 -10.18 -16.36
N LEU A 113 2.75 -10.78 -15.26
CA LEU A 113 1.77 -11.88 -15.31
C LEU A 113 0.45 -11.43 -15.91
N ALA A 114 0.00 -10.21 -15.56
CA ALA A 114 -1.22 -9.64 -16.10
C ALA A 114 -1.14 -9.52 -17.64
N LYS A 115 -0.05 -8.95 -18.16
CA LYS A 115 0.16 -8.80 -19.62
C LYS A 115 0.24 -10.14 -20.31
N GLU A 116 1.07 -11.06 -19.79
CA GLU A 116 1.23 -12.37 -20.42
C GLU A 116 -0.06 -13.18 -20.49
N ILE A 117 -0.93 -13.11 -19.47
CA ILE A 117 -2.23 -13.80 -19.49
C ILE A 117 -3.20 -13.06 -20.43
N ALA A 118 -3.28 -11.74 -20.33
CA ALA A 118 -4.15 -10.91 -21.17
C ALA A 118 -3.88 -11.11 -22.66
N ASP A 119 -2.61 -11.18 -23.07
CA ASP A 119 -2.21 -11.40 -24.47
C ASP A 119 -2.69 -12.76 -25.01
N THR A 120 -2.77 -13.81 -24.16
CA THR A 120 -3.25 -15.13 -24.62
C THR A 120 -4.74 -15.12 -24.97
N ILE A 121 -5.51 -14.16 -24.47
CA ILE A 121 -6.95 -14.06 -24.65
C ILE A 121 -7.40 -12.77 -25.37
N GLY A 122 -6.45 -11.88 -25.69
CA GLY A 122 -6.70 -10.67 -26.45
C GLY A 122 -7.46 -9.57 -25.70
N VAL A 123 -7.23 -9.42 -24.39
CA VAL A 123 -7.84 -8.39 -23.55
C VAL A 123 -6.79 -7.40 -23.01
N PRO A 124 -7.18 -6.20 -22.53
CA PRO A 124 -6.24 -5.26 -21.94
C PRO A 124 -5.67 -5.77 -20.61
N ALA A 125 -4.44 -5.29 -20.30
CA ALA A 125 -3.77 -5.49 -19.03
C ALA A 125 -3.46 -4.15 -18.37
N TYR A 126 -3.75 -4.02 -17.07
CA TYR A 126 -3.52 -2.79 -16.30
C TYR A 126 -2.76 -3.06 -15.00
N ILE A 127 -2.14 -1.99 -14.48
CA ILE A 127 -1.78 -1.84 -13.07
C ILE A 127 -2.47 -0.60 -12.51
N VAL A 128 -2.68 -0.55 -11.19
CA VAL A 128 -3.41 0.55 -10.53
C VAL A 128 -2.62 1.05 -9.33
N ASP A 129 -2.45 2.37 -9.23
CA ASP A 129 -1.87 3.08 -8.10
C ASP A 129 -0.68 2.31 -7.44
N PRO A 130 0.42 2.06 -8.17
CA PRO A 130 1.54 1.27 -7.64
C PRO A 130 2.20 1.95 -6.45
N VAL A 131 3.00 1.20 -5.68
CA VAL A 131 3.68 1.69 -4.48
C VAL A 131 4.63 2.88 -4.73
N VAL A 132 4.99 3.12 -5.99
CA VAL A 132 5.85 4.21 -6.46
C VAL A 132 5.08 5.49 -6.82
N VAL A 133 3.78 5.56 -6.54
CA VAL A 133 3.01 6.79 -6.75
C VAL A 133 3.68 7.94 -6.01
N ASP A 134 4.00 8.99 -6.76
CA ASP A 134 4.62 10.21 -6.25
C ASP A 134 3.94 11.45 -6.80
N GLU A 135 3.10 12.04 -5.96
CA GLU A 135 2.33 13.26 -6.26
C GLU A 135 2.67 14.41 -5.31
N LEU A 136 3.78 14.28 -4.54
CA LEU A 136 4.19 15.28 -3.57
C LEU A 136 4.27 16.67 -4.20
N ALA A 137 3.71 17.66 -3.51
CA ALA A 137 3.90 19.06 -3.88
C ALA A 137 5.41 19.41 -3.84
N PRO A 138 5.88 20.31 -4.72
CA PRO A 138 7.31 20.67 -4.73
C PRO A 138 7.85 21.06 -3.35
N VAL A 139 7.09 21.83 -2.57
CA VAL A 139 7.47 22.25 -1.21
C VAL A 139 7.58 21.07 -0.22
N ALA A 140 6.81 20.01 -0.42
CA ALA A 140 6.84 18.83 0.44
C ALA A 140 8.11 17.96 0.27
N ARG A 141 8.90 18.20 -0.78
CA ARG A 141 10.13 17.43 -1.05
C ARG A 141 11.34 17.92 -0.26
N TYR A 142 11.29 19.14 0.29
CA TYR A 142 12.41 19.68 1.02
C TYR A 142 12.54 19.02 2.39
N SER A 143 13.69 18.39 2.64
CA SER A 143 14.18 18.10 4.00
C SER A 143 15.10 19.24 4.45
N GLY A 144 15.68 19.14 5.60
CA GLY A 144 16.73 20.08 6.05
C GLY A 144 18.12 19.84 5.41
N VAL A 145 18.27 18.79 4.59
CA VAL A 145 19.55 18.39 3.97
C VAL A 145 19.31 18.18 2.47
N PRO A 146 19.96 19.00 1.60
CA PRO A 146 19.70 18.96 0.16
C PRO A 146 19.94 17.60 -0.51
N GLU A 147 20.90 16.84 -0.01
CA GLU A 147 21.27 15.52 -0.51
C GLU A 147 20.27 14.41 -0.11
N MET A 148 19.33 14.72 0.78
CA MET A 148 18.34 13.79 1.31
C MET A 148 16.90 14.32 1.13
N PRO A 149 16.42 14.49 -0.10
CA PRO A 149 15.04 14.95 -0.33
C PRO A 149 14.03 13.93 0.23
N ARG A 150 12.86 14.43 0.63
CA ARG A 150 11.74 13.55 1.00
C ARG A 150 11.22 12.85 -0.24
N VAL A 151 10.85 11.58 -0.07
CA VAL A 151 10.33 10.71 -1.13
C VAL A 151 8.98 10.14 -0.74
N SER A 152 8.12 9.95 -1.72
CA SER A 152 6.80 9.34 -1.53
C SER A 152 6.93 7.82 -1.44
N LYS A 153 6.60 7.26 -0.27
CA LYS A 153 6.48 5.80 -0.07
C LYS A 153 5.31 5.53 0.88
N PHE A 154 4.18 5.12 0.33
CA PHE A 154 2.96 4.96 1.10
C PHE A 154 2.03 3.89 0.51
N HIS A 155 0.91 3.63 1.17
CA HIS A 155 -0.09 2.67 0.72
C HIS A 155 -1.01 3.30 -0.33
N ALA A 156 -0.45 3.64 -1.50
CA ALA A 156 -1.10 4.44 -2.54
C ALA A 156 -2.43 3.83 -2.99
N LEU A 157 -2.43 2.54 -3.37
CA LEU A 157 -3.62 1.82 -3.82
C LEU A 157 -4.76 1.91 -2.80
N ASN A 158 -4.48 1.59 -1.53
CA ASN A 158 -5.50 1.61 -0.48
C ASN A 158 -5.97 3.03 -0.16
N GLN A 159 -5.07 4.00 0.02
CA GLN A 159 -5.45 5.38 0.33
C GLN A 159 -6.29 6.00 -0.77
N LYS A 160 -5.91 5.83 -2.04
CA LYS A 160 -6.68 6.39 -3.16
C LYS A 160 -8.02 5.66 -3.36
N ALA A 161 -8.06 4.35 -3.14
CA ALA A 161 -9.30 3.58 -3.23
C ALA A 161 -10.34 4.04 -2.18
N VAL A 162 -9.94 4.18 -0.90
CA VAL A 162 -10.88 4.63 0.15
C VAL A 162 -11.27 6.10 -0.01
N ALA A 163 -10.37 6.96 -0.54
CA ALA A 163 -10.68 8.35 -0.86
C ALA A 163 -11.73 8.46 -1.98
N LYS A 164 -11.55 7.70 -3.07
CA LYS A 164 -12.53 7.63 -4.18
C LYS A 164 -13.85 6.99 -3.73
N ARG A 165 -13.80 5.96 -2.88
CA ARG A 165 -14.98 5.35 -2.27
C ARG A 165 -15.78 6.40 -1.48
N TYR A 166 -15.13 7.14 -0.58
CA TYR A 166 -15.78 8.20 0.18
C TYR A 166 -16.40 9.28 -0.74
N ALA A 167 -15.66 9.72 -1.75
CA ALA A 167 -16.15 10.69 -2.73
C ALA A 167 -17.45 10.22 -3.41
N LYS A 168 -17.49 8.95 -3.85
CA LYS A 168 -18.66 8.32 -4.45
C LYS A 168 -19.85 8.27 -3.46
N GLU A 169 -19.60 7.87 -2.20
CA GLU A 169 -20.63 7.79 -1.15
C GLU A 169 -21.28 9.14 -0.84
N VAL A 170 -20.49 10.24 -0.89
CA VAL A 170 -21.03 11.60 -0.65
C VAL A 170 -21.46 12.34 -1.92
N GLY A 171 -21.38 11.69 -3.09
CA GLY A 171 -21.79 12.26 -4.37
C GLY A 171 -20.94 13.43 -4.84
N LYS A 172 -19.64 13.45 -4.52
CA LYS A 172 -18.68 14.48 -4.92
C LYS A 172 -17.58 13.89 -5.78
N ALA A 173 -16.95 14.72 -6.60
CA ALA A 173 -15.71 14.33 -7.28
C ALA A 173 -14.55 14.28 -6.27
N TYR A 174 -13.68 13.27 -6.35
CA TYR A 174 -12.51 13.13 -5.47
C TYR A 174 -11.60 14.36 -5.56
N GLU A 175 -11.47 14.94 -6.75
CA GLU A 175 -10.69 16.14 -7.05
C GLU A 175 -11.22 17.42 -6.34
N SER A 176 -12.47 17.39 -5.89
CA SER A 176 -13.08 18.52 -5.18
C SER A 176 -12.93 18.46 -3.66
N LEU A 177 -12.36 17.35 -3.15
CA LEU A 177 -12.24 17.09 -1.72
C LEU A 177 -10.81 17.32 -1.21
N ARG A 178 -10.72 17.74 0.05
CA ARG A 178 -9.51 17.78 0.85
C ARG A 178 -9.62 16.77 1.98
N LEU A 179 -8.82 15.71 1.90
CA LEU A 179 -8.92 14.58 2.80
C LEU A 179 -7.61 14.33 3.52
N ILE A 180 -7.70 13.90 4.78
CA ILE A 180 -6.58 13.23 5.46
C ILE A 180 -6.90 11.75 5.43
N VAL A 181 -6.05 10.94 4.80
CA VAL A 181 -6.24 9.49 4.73
C VAL A 181 -5.15 8.80 5.53
N VAL A 182 -5.57 7.95 6.45
CA VAL A 182 -4.72 7.24 7.41
C VAL A 182 -4.85 5.74 7.17
N HIS A 183 -3.81 5.13 6.64
CA HIS A 183 -3.70 3.68 6.57
C HIS A 183 -2.88 3.16 7.75
N MET A 184 -3.44 2.23 8.54
CA MET A 184 -2.78 1.59 9.67
C MET A 184 -2.83 0.07 9.52
N GLY A 185 -1.71 -0.51 9.10
CA GLY A 185 -1.48 -1.96 8.95
C GLY A 185 -0.11 -2.34 9.51
N GLY A 186 0.59 -3.27 8.90
CA GLY A 186 2.00 -3.57 9.22
C GLY A 186 2.92 -2.36 9.04
N GLY A 187 2.57 -1.47 8.10
CA GLY A 187 3.08 -0.10 8.00
C GLY A 187 1.98 0.91 8.29
N VAL A 188 2.36 2.17 8.52
CA VAL A 188 1.45 3.30 8.70
C VAL A 188 1.79 4.38 7.69
N SER A 189 0.79 4.95 7.04
CA SER A 189 0.95 6.13 6.21
C SER A 189 -0.20 7.10 6.41
N VAL A 190 0.13 8.38 6.58
CA VAL A 190 -0.83 9.47 6.75
C VAL A 190 -0.60 10.46 5.60
N GLY A 191 -1.58 10.59 4.72
CA GLY A 191 -1.49 11.42 3.53
C GLY A 191 -2.49 12.56 3.51
N ALA A 192 -2.06 13.71 2.99
CA ALA A 192 -2.91 14.84 2.65
C ALA A 192 -3.32 14.76 1.19
N HIS A 193 -4.61 14.62 0.94
CA HIS A 193 -5.18 14.54 -0.41
C HIS A 193 -5.84 15.87 -0.77
N GLU A 194 -5.43 16.45 -1.88
CA GLU A 194 -5.99 17.69 -2.44
C GLU A 194 -5.99 17.61 -3.97
N ASN A 195 -7.08 18.06 -4.59
CA ASN A 195 -7.24 18.06 -6.05
C ASN A 195 -6.98 16.68 -6.71
N GLY A 196 -7.44 15.59 -6.08
CA GLY A 196 -7.27 14.23 -6.58
C GLY A 196 -5.85 13.65 -6.41
N ARG A 197 -4.95 14.36 -5.72
CA ARG A 197 -3.54 14.01 -5.56
C ARG A 197 -3.17 13.87 -4.08
N VAL A 198 -2.18 13.04 -3.80
CA VAL A 198 -1.55 12.95 -2.47
C VAL A 198 -0.41 13.97 -2.40
N VAL A 199 -0.73 15.19 -1.99
CA VAL A 199 0.19 16.35 -2.05
C VAL A 199 1.27 16.34 -0.98
N ASP A 200 1.07 15.62 0.11
CA ASP A 200 2.08 15.29 1.11
C ASP A 200 1.75 13.96 1.78
N VAL A 201 2.78 13.21 2.10
CA VAL A 201 2.69 11.96 2.86
C VAL A 201 4.04 11.66 3.51
N PHE A 202 4.02 11.09 4.72
CA PHE A 202 5.25 10.61 5.34
C PHE A 202 5.70 9.30 4.68
N ASN A 203 7.03 9.11 4.59
CA ASN A 203 7.61 7.87 4.10
C ASN A 203 7.34 6.73 5.09
N ALA A 204 6.39 5.89 4.74
CA ALA A 204 5.89 4.80 5.58
C ALA A 204 6.81 3.57 5.63
N LEU A 205 7.93 3.55 4.91
CA LEU A 205 8.86 2.42 4.89
C LEU A 205 10.04 2.63 5.82
N ASP A 206 10.86 3.64 5.52
CA ASP A 206 12.15 3.89 6.15
C ASP A 206 12.40 5.37 6.46
N GLY A 207 11.32 6.13 6.67
CA GLY A 207 11.39 7.58 6.76
C GLY A 207 10.68 8.18 7.97
N ASP A 208 9.94 9.24 7.70
CA ASP A 208 9.61 10.35 8.57
C ASP A 208 8.16 10.37 9.09
N GLY A 209 7.58 9.25 9.39
CA GLY A 209 6.23 9.18 9.96
C GLY A 209 6.19 8.53 11.34
N ALA A 210 4.99 8.27 11.83
CA ALA A 210 4.76 7.49 13.03
C ALA A 210 5.37 6.09 12.90
N PHE A 211 5.87 5.53 14.01
CA PHE A 211 6.26 4.12 14.00
C PHE A 211 5.05 3.22 13.77
N SER A 212 5.30 2.03 13.25
CA SER A 212 4.27 1.04 12.95
C SER A 212 4.56 -0.29 13.65
N PRO A 213 3.76 -1.34 13.46
CA PRO A 213 4.11 -2.66 13.98
C PRO A 213 5.52 -3.13 13.65
N GLU A 214 6.06 -2.84 12.47
CA GLU A 214 7.36 -3.38 12.00
C GLU A 214 8.39 -2.32 11.64
N ARG A 215 8.07 -1.02 11.74
CA ARG A 215 8.91 0.08 11.25
C ARG A 215 9.12 1.14 12.32
N ALA A 216 10.34 1.62 12.44
CA ALA A 216 10.72 2.58 13.49
C ALA A 216 10.08 3.97 13.30
N GLY A 217 9.67 4.33 12.07
CA GLY A 217 9.24 5.70 11.77
C GLY A 217 10.37 6.71 11.95
N ALA A 218 10.00 7.94 12.25
CA ALA A 218 10.96 9.00 12.52
C ALA A 218 11.76 8.73 13.80
N VAL A 219 13.05 8.50 13.66
CA VAL A 219 13.98 8.34 14.77
C VAL A 219 14.86 9.58 14.94
N PRO A 220 15.40 9.87 16.15
CA PRO A 220 16.33 10.96 16.34
C PRO A 220 17.60 10.78 15.48
N ALA A 221 17.80 11.67 14.49
CA ALA A 221 18.87 11.54 13.50
C ALA A 221 20.28 11.47 14.13
N GLY A 222 20.55 12.28 15.17
CA GLY A 222 21.83 12.23 15.88
C GLY A 222 22.12 10.86 16.50
N ALA A 223 21.14 10.28 17.20
CA ALA A 223 21.28 8.95 17.80
C ALA A 223 21.44 7.84 16.73
N LEU A 224 20.78 7.98 15.57
CA LEU A 224 20.95 7.07 14.45
C LEU A 224 22.39 7.13 13.90
N ILE A 225 22.95 8.32 13.72
CA ILE A 225 24.34 8.53 13.28
C ILE A 225 25.30 7.89 14.28
N GLU A 226 25.14 8.15 15.57
CA GLU A 226 25.96 7.53 16.62
C GLU A 226 25.89 6.00 16.56
N MET A 227 24.70 5.43 16.38
CA MET A 227 24.52 3.98 16.24
C MET A 227 25.25 3.45 15.00
N CYS A 228 25.14 4.12 13.84
CA CYS A 228 25.79 3.70 12.58
C CYS A 228 27.31 3.67 12.69
N PHE A 229 27.91 4.64 13.40
CA PHE A 229 29.36 4.76 13.53
C PHE A 229 29.91 4.19 14.83
N SER A 230 29.08 3.55 15.65
CA SER A 230 29.53 2.95 16.95
C SER A 230 30.45 1.74 16.79
N GLY A 231 30.52 1.14 15.62
CA GLY A 231 31.23 -0.14 15.40
C GLY A 231 30.50 -1.37 15.97
N LYS A 232 29.32 -1.19 16.59
CA LYS A 232 28.58 -2.29 17.24
C LYS A 232 27.64 -3.01 16.28
N TYR A 233 27.25 -2.37 15.17
CA TYR A 233 26.27 -2.87 14.23
C TYR A 233 26.76 -2.71 12.79
N THR A 234 26.42 -3.67 11.95
CA THR A 234 26.56 -3.56 10.50
C THR A 234 25.42 -2.69 9.93
N GLN A 235 25.59 -2.17 8.72
CA GLN A 235 24.52 -1.44 8.01
C GLN A 235 23.23 -2.26 7.95
N LYS A 236 23.31 -3.56 7.64
CA LYS A 236 22.15 -4.46 7.56
C LYS A 236 21.42 -4.58 8.90
N GLU A 237 22.15 -4.67 10.00
CA GLU A 237 21.57 -4.73 11.35
C GLU A 237 20.88 -3.42 11.73
N VAL A 238 21.51 -2.27 11.47
CA VAL A 238 20.88 -0.97 11.70
C VAL A 238 19.62 -0.84 10.84
N TYR A 239 19.71 -1.14 9.55
CA TYR A 239 18.55 -1.05 8.65
C TYR A 239 17.40 -1.98 9.10
N SER A 240 17.72 -3.18 9.61
CA SER A 240 16.69 -4.07 10.14
C SER A 240 15.96 -3.52 11.38
N LYS A 241 16.60 -2.63 12.16
CA LYS A 241 15.97 -1.91 13.28
C LYS A 241 15.02 -0.81 12.79
N ILE A 242 15.26 -0.30 11.59
CA ILE A 242 14.35 0.68 10.95
C ILE A 242 13.19 -0.05 10.27
N VAL A 243 13.47 -1.14 9.52
CA VAL A 243 12.46 -1.88 8.75
C VAL A 243 12.48 -3.36 9.12
N GLY A 244 11.38 -3.85 9.69
CA GLY A 244 11.15 -5.26 10.03
C GLY A 244 11.27 -5.57 11.52
N LYS A 245 12.27 -5.03 12.23
CA LYS A 245 12.50 -5.26 13.67
C LYS A 245 12.34 -3.99 14.52
N GLY A 246 11.94 -2.89 13.92
CA GLY A 246 11.63 -1.65 14.61
C GLY A 246 10.18 -1.55 15.03
N GLY A 247 9.76 -0.34 15.44
CA GLY A 247 8.41 -0.06 15.84
C GLY A 247 7.95 -0.90 17.03
N ILE A 248 6.68 -1.32 17.02
CA ILE A 248 6.07 -2.13 18.08
C ILE A 248 6.86 -3.42 18.30
N ASN A 249 7.27 -4.08 17.20
CA ASN A 249 8.07 -5.30 17.27
C ASN A 249 9.39 -5.10 18.04
N GLY A 250 10.00 -3.92 17.91
CA GLY A 250 11.23 -3.59 18.64
C GLY A 250 11.03 -3.48 20.16
N TYR A 251 9.86 -3.06 20.60
CA TYR A 251 9.52 -2.92 22.03
C TYR A 251 8.95 -4.19 22.64
N LEU A 252 8.08 -4.91 21.92
CA LEU A 252 7.23 -5.97 22.47
C LEU A 252 7.52 -7.36 21.89
N GLY A 253 8.42 -7.47 20.89
CA GLY A 253 8.74 -8.74 20.23
C GLY A 253 7.60 -9.32 19.39
N THR A 254 6.56 -8.53 19.11
CA THR A 254 5.43 -8.91 18.25
C THR A 254 5.04 -7.76 17.32
N ASN A 255 4.64 -8.11 16.10
CA ASN A 255 4.06 -7.18 15.12
C ASN A 255 2.53 -7.34 14.99
N ASP A 256 1.92 -8.26 15.73
CA ASP A 256 0.47 -8.43 15.75
C ASP A 256 -0.18 -7.46 16.73
N PHE A 257 -0.81 -6.41 16.21
CA PHE A 257 -1.46 -5.38 17.00
C PHE A 257 -2.62 -5.93 17.87
N ARG A 258 -3.24 -7.06 17.51
CA ARG A 258 -4.25 -7.73 18.34
C ARG A 258 -3.62 -8.29 19.61
N THR A 259 -2.42 -8.85 19.51
CA THR A 259 -1.62 -9.31 20.65
C THR A 259 -1.26 -8.13 21.55
N VAL A 260 -0.82 -7.00 20.99
CA VAL A 260 -0.52 -5.77 21.74
C VAL A 260 -1.73 -5.29 22.54
N ASN A 261 -2.91 -5.25 21.90
CA ASN A 261 -4.14 -4.86 22.60
C ASN A 261 -4.45 -5.79 23.75
N LYS A 262 -4.37 -7.10 23.53
CA LYS A 262 -4.61 -8.09 24.58
C LYS A 262 -3.66 -7.89 25.75
N MET A 263 -2.35 -7.75 25.51
CA MET A 263 -1.36 -7.51 26.56
C MET A 263 -1.68 -6.25 27.36
N ALA A 264 -1.99 -5.15 26.68
CA ALA A 264 -2.33 -3.87 27.31
C ALA A 264 -3.61 -3.98 28.16
N ASP A 265 -4.63 -4.68 27.67
CA ASP A 265 -5.91 -4.86 28.37
C ASP A 265 -5.80 -5.85 29.56
N GLU A 266 -4.82 -6.74 29.53
CA GLU A 266 -4.46 -7.65 30.64
C GLU A 266 -3.54 -6.99 31.68
N GLY A 267 -3.15 -5.71 31.49
CA GLY A 267 -2.40 -4.92 32.46
C GLY A 267 -0.89 -4.85 32.22
N ASP A 268 -0.40 -5.24 31.03
CA ASP A 268 1.01 -5.02 30.66
C ASP A 268 1.24 -3.51 30.43
N GLU A 269 1.95 -2.89 31.36
CA GLU A 269 2.22 -1.45 31.34
C GLU A 269 3.03 -1.01 30.11
N LEU A 270 3.98 -1.83 29.64
CA LEU A 270 4.78 -1.51 28.46
C LEU A 270 3.94 -1.57 27.19
N ALA A 271 3.10 -2.60 27.06
CA ALA A 271 2.19 -2.73 25.91
C ALA A 271 1.17 -1.58 25.87
N ALA A 272 0.64 -1.17 27.02
CA ALA A 272 -0.26 -0.02 27.12
C ALA A 272 0.45 1.28 26.70
N ALA A 273 1.66 1.53 27.19
CA ALA A 273 2.46 2.71 26.85
C ALA A 273 2.84 2.74 25.34
N VAL A 274 3.22 1.60 24.77
CA VAL A 274 3.57 1.48 23.34
C VAL A 274 2.34 1.71 22.46
N ARG A 275 1.17 1.16 22.83
CA ARG A 275 -0.10 1.40 22.13
C ARG A 275 -0.50 2.88 22.17
N GLU A 276 -0.35 3.52 23.31
CA GLU A 276 -0.62 4.95 23.47
C GLU A 276 0.37 5.79 22.63
N ALA A 277 1.66 5.50 22.70
CA ALA A 277 2.69 6.19 21.93
C ALA A 277 2.46 6.06 20.41
N PHE A 278 2.05 4.87 19.94
CA PHE A 278 1.65 4.64 18.55
C PHE A 278 0.50 5.58 18.15
N THR A 279 -0.59 5.56 18.90
CA THR A 279 -1.77 6.38 18.63
C THR A 279 -1.45 7.87 18.69
N TYR A 280 -0.61 8.29 19.65
CA TYR A 280 -0.14 9.67 19.79
C TYR A 280 0.65 10.13 18.55
N GLN A 281 1.57 9.30 18.04
CA GLN A 281 2.36 9.68 16.86
C GLN A 281 1.51 9.73 15.59
N VAL A 282 0.60 8.78 15.39
CA VAL A 282 -0.35 8.83 14.27
C VAL A 282 -1.20 10.10 14.31
N ALA A 283 -1.70 10.48 15.49
CA ALA A 283 -2.46 11.71 15.66
C ALA A 283 -1.63 12.97 15.34
N LYS A 284 -0.34 12.99 15.70
CA LYS A 284 0.58 14.10 15.31
C LYS A 284 0.73 14.20 13.81
N ASP A 285 0.89 13.07 13.12
CA ASP A 285 1.01 13.05 11.66
C ASP A 285 -0.29 13.56 11.01
N MET A 286 -1.46 13.18 11.56
CA MET A 286 -2.74 13.73 11.10
C MET A 286 -2.83 15.24 11.30
N GLY A 287 -2.35 15.76 12.43
CA GLY A 287 -2.25 17.20 12.70
C GLY A 287 -1.31 17.92 11.73
N ALA A 288 -0.20 17.29 11.35
CA ALA A 288 0.72 17.82 10.34
C ALA A 288 0.03 17.89 8.97
N MET A 289 -0.71 16.85 8.56
CA MET A 289 -1.47 16.86 7.30
C MET A 289 -2.60 17.89 7.31
N ALA A 290 -3.21 18.18 8.47
CA ALA A 290 -4.16 19.29 8.61
C ALA A 290 -3.50 20.64 8.33
N ALA A 291 -2.25 20.83 8.79
CA ALA A 291 -1.47 22.05 8.47
C ALA A 291 -1.13 22.14 6.98
N VAL A 292 -0.77 21.03 6.32
CA VAL A 292 -0.56 20.95 4.86
C VAL A 292 -1.79 21.45 4.11
N LEU A 293 -2.98 21.02 4.53
CA LEU A 293 -4.28 21.43 3.96
C LEU A 293 -4.79 22.76 4.52
N LYS A 294 -3.98 23.49 5.30
CA LYS A 294 -4.31 24.82 5.86
C LYS A 294 -5.59 24.81 6.73
N GLY A 295 -5.84 23.71 7.40
CA GLY A 295 -7.05 23.51 8.21
C GLY A 295 -8.34 23.31 7.40
N GLN A 296 -8.26 23.25 6.08
CA GLN A 296 -9.41 23.05 5.21
C GLN A 296 -9.53 21.56 4.89
N VAL A 297 -10.06 20.79 5.83
CA VAL A 297 -10.21 19.35 5.73
C VAL A 297 -11.69 19.00 5.69
N ASP A 298 -12.14 18.35 4.62
CA ASP A 298 -13.53 17.91 4.48
C ASP A 298 -13.79 16.65 5.31
N GLN A 299 -12.82 15.72 5.35
CA GLN A 299 -12.97 14.44 6.04
C GLN A 299 -11.61 13.84 6.40
N ILE A 300 -11.59 13.12 7.55
CA ILE A 300 -10.53 12.20 7.92
C ILE A 300 -11.03 10.79 7.64
N ILE A 301 -10.26 10.02 6.85
CA ILE A 301 -10.57 8.63 6.51
C ILE A 301 -9.52 7.74 7.15
N VAL A 302 -9.94 6.75 7.94
CA VAL A 302 -9.04 5.79 8.60
C VAL A 302 -9.30 4.40 8.05
N THR A 303 -8.24 3.69 7.65
CA THR A 303 -8.29 2.37 7.01
C THR A 303 -7.13 1.49 7.47
N GLY A 304 -7.03 0.27 6.92
CA GLY A 304 -6.05 -0.74 7.30
C GLY A 304 -6.52 -1.65 8.43
N GLY A 305 -5.75 -2.70 8.69
CA GLY A 305 -6.14 -3.73 9.65
C GLY A 305 -6.27 -3.25 11.11
N ILE A 306 -5.50 -2.23 11.51
CA ILE A 306 -5.58 -1.66 12.87
C ILE A 306 -6.87 -0.83 13.05
N ALA A 307 -7.49 -0.36 11.97
CA ALA A 307 -8.74 0.38 12.04
C ALA A 307 -9.95 -0.44 12.55
N TYR A 308 -9.83 -1.75 12.67
CA TYR A 308 -10.81 -2.59 13.40
C TYR A 308 -10.80 -2.34 14.90
N ASN A 309 -9.74 -1.70 15.44
CA ASN A 309 -9.64 -1.44 16.88
C ASN A 309 -10.35 -0.14 17.25
N ALA A 310 -11.51 -0.26 17.87
CA ALA A 310 -12.33 0.88 18.29
C ALA A 310 -11.58 1.80 19.27
N SER A 311 -10.80 1.25 20.22
CA SER A 311 -10.09 2.06 21.23
C SER A 311 -9.02 2.95 20.58
N VAL A 312 -8.33 2.48 19.53
CA VAL A 312 -7.39 3.31 18.75
C VAL A 312 -8.14 4.40 18.01
N ILE A 313 -9.26 4.06 17.37
CA ILE A 313 -10.07 5.06 16.64
C ILE A 313 -10.60 6.14 17.57
N ASP A 314 -11.11 5.77 18.76
CA ASP A 314 -11.64 6.73 19.71
C ASP A 314 -10.53 7.63 20.30
N ALA A 315 -9.35 7.07 20.59
CA ALA A 315 -8.20 7.85 21.02
C ALA A 315 -7.67 8.80 19.92
N LEU A 316 -7.74 8.42 18.64
CA LEU A 316 -7.44 9.34 17.53
C LEU A 316 -8.47 10.46 17.43
N LYS A 317 -9.77 10.14 17.54
CA LYS A 317 -10.85 11.14 17.53
C LYS A 317 -10.72 12.13 18.70
N GLU A 318 -10.38 11.66 19.90
CA GLU A 318 -10.12 12.52 21.05
C GLU A 318 -9.01 13.54 20.75
N ARG A 319 -7.92 13.11 20.10
CA ARG A 319 -6.74 13.94 19.85
C ARG A 319 -6.92 14.91 18.68
N VAL A 320 -7.58 14.49 17.59
CA VAL A 320 -7.64 15.28 16.34
C VAL A 320 -9.03 15.40 15.74
N GLY A 321 -10.09 15.01 16.47
CA GLY A 321 -11.48 15.14 16.02
C GLY A 321 -11.95 16.58 15.81
N PHE A 322 -11.20 17.55 16.32
CA PHE A 322 -11.43 18.97 16.07
C PHE A 322 -11.06 19.41 14.64
N VAL A 323 -10.30 18.61 13.91
CA VAL A 323 -9.86 18.92 12.53
C VAL A 323 -10.98 18.72 11.53
N ALA A 324 -11.61 17.56 11.54
CA ALA A 324 -12.70 17.18 10.63
C ALA A 324 -13.43 15.93 11.12
N PRO A 325 -14.63 15.61 10.59
CA PRO A 325 -15.30 14.35 10.86
C PRO A 325 -14.48 13.13 10.44
N PHE A 326 -14.78 11.97 11.07
CA PHE A 326 -14.11 10.69 10.77
C PHE A 326 -15.03 9.74 10.01
N THR A 327 -14.48 9.11 8.98
CA THR A 327 -15.02 7.89 8.36
C THR A 327 -14.00 6.78 8.54
N VAL A 328 -14.47 5.57 8.90
CA VAL A 328 -13.60 4.42 9.14
C VAL A 328 -13.97 3.31 8.17
N TYR A 329 -13.02 2.89 7.35
CA TYR A 329 -13.11 1.74 6.46
C TYR A 329 -12.08 0.70 6.89
N PRO A 330 -12.41 -0.17 7.87
CA PRO A 330 -11.45 -1.13 8.40
C PRO A 330 -11.03 -2.16 7.37
N GLY A 331 -9.77 -2.57 7.45
CA GLY A 331 -9.19 -3.56 6.54
C GLY A 331 -8.60 -2.93 5.28
N GLU A 332 -8.17 -3.78 4.41
CA GLU A 332 -7.64 -3.44 3.08
C GLU A 332 -8.11 -4.49 2.09
N ASP A 333 -8.82 -4.03 1.07
CA ASP A 333 -9.26 -4.86 -0.04
C ASP A 333 -8.50 -4.49 -1.30
N GLU A 334 -7.24 -4.96 -1.37
CA GLU A 334 -6.36 -4.66 -2.50
C GLU A 334 -6.89 -5.21 -3.81
N LEU A 335 -7.53 -6.39 -3.79
CA LEU A 335 -8.08 -7.00 -5.00
C LEU A 335 -9.25 -6.18 -5.54
N LEU A 336 -10.15 -5.75 -4.66
CA LEU A 336 -11.26 -4.88 -5.06
C LEU A 336 -10.76 -3.51 -5.53
N ALA A 337 -9.76 -2.93 -4.88
CA ALA A 337 -9.18 -1.65 -5.29
C ALA A 337 -8.57 -1.71 -6.70
N LEU A 338 -7.85 -2.79 -7.02
CA LEU A 338 -7.32 -3.06 -8.36
C LEU A 338 -8.45 -3.24 -9.38
N THR A 339 -9.49 -4.01 -9.03
CA THR A 339 -10.70 -4.20 -9.85
C THR A 339 -11.35 -2.87 -10.18
N GLN A 340 -11.62 -2.04 -9.17
CA GLN A 340 -12.24 -0.73 -9.34
C GLN A 340 -11.45 0.20 -10.25
N GLY A 341 -10.10 0.15 -10.20
CA GLY A 341 -9.24 0.89 -11.12
C GLY A 341 -9.51 0.52 -12.58
N ALA A 342 -9.52 -0.77 -12.88
CA ALA A 342 -9.81 -1.24 -14.23
C ALA A 342 -11.26 -0.93 -14.68
N LEU A 343 -12.24 -1.08 -13.78
CA LEU A 343 -13.64 -0.78 -14.07
C LEU A 343 -13.84 0.68 -14.46
N ARG A 344 -13.19 1.63 -13.78
CA ARG A 344 -13.27 3.05 -14.14
C ARG A 344 -12.81 3.33 -15.57
N VAL A 345 -11.72 2.64 -15.98
CA VAL A 345 -11.23 2.76 -17.37
C VAL A 345 -12.21 2.12 -18.36
N LEU A 346 -12.65 0.90 -18.09
CA LEU A 346 -13.53 0.16 -19.01
C LEU A 346 -14.93 0.79 -19.13
N ASN A 347 -15.41 1.44 -18.08
CA ASN A 347 -16.67 2.21 -18.07
C ASN A 347 -16.50 3.62 -18.68
N GLY A 348 -15.28 4.05 -19.03
CA GLY A 348 -15.02 5.38 -19.59
C GLY A 348 -15.05 6.52 -18.56
N GLU A 349 -15.00 6.20 -17.28
CA GLU A 349 -14.94 7.19 -16.19
C GLU A 349 -13.53 7.82 -16.06
N GLU A 350 -12.49 7.04 -16.35
CA GLU A 350 -11.09 7.48 -16.40
C GLU A 350 -10.46 7.02 -17.72
N LYS A 351 -9.45 7.74 -18.18
CA LYS A 351 -8.61 7.27 -19.30
C LYS A 351 -7.43 6.48 -18.74
N PRO A 352 -7.03 5.38 -19.41
CA PRO A 352 -5.80 4.70 -19.03
C PRO A 352 -4.61 5.65 -19.23
N MET A 353 -3.66 5.57 -18.33
CA MET A 353 -2.42 6.32 -18.41
C MET A 353 -1.35 5.49 -19.12
N GLU A 354 -0.42 6.17 -19.78
CA GLU A 354 0.78 5.57 -20.34
C GLU A 354 1.97 5.80 -19.40
N TYR A 355 2.84 4.77 -19.33
CA TYR A 355 4.05 4.80 -18.50
C TYR A 355 5.24 5.41 -19.25
#